data_8f81ea8beb1ce3c1f71f5c2b80010e9e
#
_entry.id   8f81ea8beb1ce3c1f71f5c2b80010e9e
#
_cell.length_a   1.000
_cell.length_b   1.000
_cell.length_c   1.000
_cell.angle_alpha   90.00
_cell.angle_beta   90.00
_cell.angle_gamma   90.00
#
_symmetry.space_group_name_H-M   'P 1'
#
loop_
_entity.id
_entity.type
_entity.pdbx_description
1 polymer ?
#
loop_
_entity_poly.entity_id
_entity_poly.type
_entity_poly.pdbx_seq_one_letter_code
_entity_poly.pdbx_strand_id
1 'polypeptide(L)' 'MKGIRLMIDTQNAAFAQYPKMELARIFRVLSDQLEHGEIPATVSDINGNTVGYIHRLKNGIVLNHVTTDA' A
#
# COMPACT_ATOMS: atom_id res chain seq x y z
N MET A 1 0.37 -3.15 17.10
CA MET A 1 0.38 -2.19 15.97
C MET A 1 -0.73 -1.20 16.15
N LYS A 2 -0.46 0.08 16.02
CA LYS A 2 -1.46 1.11 16.26
C LYS A 2 -2.02 1.73 14.98
N GLY A 3 -1.46 1.41 13.85
CA GLY A 3 -2.00 1.86 12.58
C GLY A 3 -1.11 1.48 11.42
N ILE A 4 -1.62 1.69 10.23
CA ILE A 4 -0.92 1.42 8.98
C ILE A 4 -1.11 2.61 8.06
N ARG A 5 -0.05 2.99 7.36
CA ARG A 5 -0.13 3.91 6.23
C ARG A 5 0.18 3.13 4.96
N LEU A 6 -0.72 3.22 4.00
CA LEU A 6 -0.57 2.59 2.70
C LEU A 6 -0.57 3.67 1.63
N MET A 7 0.42 3.63 0.75
CA MET A 7 0.50 4.53 -0.40
C MET A 7 0.69 3.70 -1.66
N ILE A 8 -0.10 3.98 -2.69
CA ILE A 8 0.04 3.35 -4.00
C ILE A 8 0.01 4.45 -5.05
N ASP A 9 1.06 4.53 -5.88
CA ASP A 9 1.12 5.42 -7.02
C ASP A 9 0.56 4.67 -8.22
N THR A 10 -0.45 5.25 -8.87
CA THR A 10 -1.17 4.59 -9.94
C THR A 10 -0.84 5.16 -11.32
N GLN A 11 0.32 5.80 -11.47
CA GLN A 11 0.64 6.48 -12.72
C GLN A 11 1.36 5.62 -13.74
N ASN A 12 1.87 4.45 -13.36
CA ASN A 12 2.61 3.66 -14.33
C ASN A 12 1.69 2.85 -15.25
N ALA A 13 2.32 2.16 -16.22
CA ALA A 13 1.61 1.46 -17.29
C ALA A 13 0.62 0.40 -16.80
N ALA A 14 0.91 -0.24 -15.66
CA ALA A 14 0.03 -1.29 -15.13
C ALA A 14 -1.36 -0.77 -14.77
N PHE A 15 -1.48 0.53 -14.53
CA PHE A 15 -2.75 1.16 -14.16
C PHE A 15 -3.40 1.91 -15.31
N ALA A 16 -2.77 1.93 -16.50
CA ALA A 16 -3.18 2.83 -17.57
C ALA A 16 -4.57 2.52 -18.12
N GLN A 17 -4.89 1.24 -18.29
CA GLN A 17 -6.13 0.84 -18.94
C GLN A 17 -7.24 0.53 -17.94
N TYR A 18 -6.93 -0.22 -16.89
CA TYR A 18 -7.92 -0.66 -15.90
C TYR A 18 -7.37 -0.44 -14.48
N PRO A 19 -7.27 0.83 -14.04
CA PRO A 19 -6.62 1.14 -12.75
C PRO A 19 -7.32 0.49 -11.57
N LYS A 20 -8.67 0.44 -11.58
CA LYS A 20 -9.40 -0.16 -10.45
C LYS A 20 -9.19 -1.67 -10.38
N MET A 21 -9.04 -2.32 -11.52
CA MET A 21 -8.78 -3.76 -11.55
C MET A 21 -7.38 -4.09 -11.05
N GLU A 22 -6.40 -3.28 -11.41
CA GLU A 22 -5.05 -3.46 -10.89
C GLU A 22 -5.00 -3.21 -9.38
N LEU A 23 -5.69 -2.18 -8.90
CA LEU A 23 -5.79 -1.95 -7.46
C LEU A 23 -6.45 -3.14 -6.75
N ALA A 24 -7.52 -3.67 -7.33
CA ALA A 24 -8.19 -4.84 -6.75
C ALA A 24 -7.26 -6.04 -6.66
N ARG A 25 -6.45 -6.27 -7.71
CA ARG A 25 -5.46 -7.34 -7.70
C ARG A 25 -4.44 -7.13 -6.58
N ILE A 26 -3.94 -5.91 -6.45
CA ILE A 26 -2.97 -5.57 -5.39
C ILE A 26 -3.58 -5.82 -4.02
N PHE A 27 -4.81 -5.39 -3.79
CA PHE A 27 -5.45 -5.60 -2.49
C PHE A 27 -5.66 -7.09 -2.19
N ARG A 28 -5.94 -7.90 -3.20
CA ARG A 28 -6.03 -9.35 -2.99
C ARG A 28 -4.69 -9.95 -2.57
N VAL A 29 -3.61 -9.51 -3.21
CA VAL A 29 -2.26 -9.97 -2.85
C VAL A 29 -1.93 -9.54 -1.42
N LEU A 30 -2.20 -8.28 -1.08
CA LEU A 30 -1.94 -7.79 0.28
C LEU A 30 -2.76 -8.54 1.31
N SER A 31 -4.03 -8.82 0.99
CA SER A 31 -4.90 -9.59 1.88
C SER A 31 -4.32 -10.98 2.14
N ASP A 32 -3.84 -11.64 1.10
CA ASP A 32 -3.24 -12.97 1.21
C ASP A 32 -1.98 -12.93 2.08
N GLN A 33 -1.12 -11.94 1.87
CA GLN A 33 0.10 -11.79 2.66
C GLN A 33 -0.22 -11.55 4.12
N LEU A 34 -1.23 -10.72 4.41
CA LEU A 34 -1.66 -10.46 5.79
C LEU A 34 -2.19 -11.71 6.45
N GLU A 35 -2.95 -12.54 5.71
CA GLU A 35 -3.45 -13.80 6.25
C GLU A 35 -2.33 -14.76 6.62
N HIS A 36 -1.19 -14.68 5.94
CA HIS A 36 -0.02 -15.48 6.25
C HIS A 36 0.89 -14.84 7.29
N GLY A 37 0.44 -13.76 7.92
CA GLY A 37 1.19 -13.10 8.99
C GLY A 37 2.24 -12.12 8.54
N GLU A 38 2.19 -11.69 7.29
CA GLU A 38 3.17 -10.76 6.72
C GLU A 38 2.58 -9.38 6.53
N ILE A 39 3.39 -8.34 6.81
CA ILE A 39 3.08 -6.99 6.39
C ILE A 39 4.24 -6.55 5.50
N PRO A 40 4.07 -6.60 4.17
CA PRO A 40 5.17 -6.25 3.28
C PRO A 40 5.49 -4.76 3.39
N ALA A 41 6.76 -4.42 3.21
CA ALA A 41 7.19 -3.02 3.26
C ALA A 41 6.84 -2.27 1.97
N THR A 42 6.77 -2.97 0.86
CA THR A 42 6.53 -2.37 -0.45
C THR A 42 5.38 -3.07 -1.17
N VAL A 43 4.81 -2.33 -2.12
CA VAL A 43 3.72 -2.81 -2.96
C VAL A 43 4.21 -2.82 -4.40
N SER A 44 3.97 -3.93 -5.10
CA SER A 44 4.39 -4.07 -6.49
C SER A 44 3.19 -4.18 -7.43
N ASP A 45 3.35 -3.65 -8.65
CA ASP A 45 2.35 -3.84 -9.69
C ASP A 45 2.50 -5.23 -10.32
N ILE A 46 1.66 -5.52 -11.33
CA ILE A 46 1.66 -6.84 -11.99
C ILE A 46 2.98 -7.11 -12.74
N ASN A 47 3.70 -6.06 -13.09
CA ASN A 47 4.98 -6.17 -13.81
C ASN A 47 6.17 -6.26 -12.87
N GLY A 48 5.94 -6.26 -11.56
CA GLY A 48 7.00 -6.35 -10.57
C GLY A 48 7.66 -5.03 -10.21
N ASN A 49 7.10 -3.91 -10.69
CA ASN A 49 7.62 -2.59 -10.33
C ASN A 49 7.08 -2.16 -8.96
N THR A 50 7.94 -1.56 -8.15
CA THR A 50 7.50 -1.02 -6.87
C THR A 50 6.68 0.24 -7.11
N VAL A 51 5.43 0.24 -6.66
CA VAL A 51 4.50 1.34 -6.85
C VAL A 51 4.02 1.95 -5.54
N GLY A 52 4.43 1.40 -4.41
CA GLY A 52 4.00 1.94 -3.14
C GLY A 52 4.69 1.32 -1.95
N TYR A 53 4.20 1.67 -0.78
CA TYR A 53 4.78 1.20 0.47
C TYR A 53 3.71 1.05 1.54
N ILE A 54 4.03 0.24 2.54
CA ILE A 54 3.22 0.09 3.75
C ILE A 54 4.09 0.40 4.94
N HIS A 55 3.67 1.33 5.78
CA HIS A 55 4.36 1.67 7.02
C HIS A 55 3.50 1.31 8.21
N ARG A 56 4.09 0.65 9.19
CA ARG A 56 3.47 0.48 10.50
C ARG A 56 3.65 1.78 11.27
N LEU A 57 2.58 2.23 11.89
CA LEU A 57 2.63 3.41 12.74
C LEU A 57 2.83 3.00 14.17
N LYS A 58 3.81 3.60 14.84
CA LYS A 58 4.07 3.33 16.26
C LYS A 58 3.00 3.93 17.13
N ASN A 59 2.53 5.12 16.73
CA ASN A 59 1.42 5.80 17.39
C ASN A 59 0.24 5.81 16.44
N GLY A 60 -0.95 5.59 16.94
CA GLY A 60 -2.14 5.64 16.11
C GLY A 60 -2.48 7.04 15.63
N ILE A 61 -1.81 8.07 16.16
CA ILE A 61 -2.02 9.46 15.80
C ILE A 61 -0.91 9.88 14.86
N VAL A 62 -1.33 10.35 13.77
CA VAL A 62 -0.39 10.87 12.80
C VAL A 62 -0.72 12.32 12.64
N LEU A 63 -0.48 13.08 13.14
CA LEU A 63 -0.86 14.23 12.97
C LEU A 63 -0.78 15.05 11.93
N ASN A 64 -1.24 14.46 12.61
CA ASN A 64 -1.54 15.12 12.02
C ASN A 64 -1.45 15.69 11.75
N HIS A 65 -1.11 15.70 12.12
CA HIS A 65 -1.02 16.15 11.71
C HIS A 65 -0.57 16.17 11.39
N VAL A 66 -0.51 16.18 11.54
CA VAL A 66 -0.14 16.21 11.03
C VAL A 66 0.43 16.10 10.69
N THR A 67 0.78 16.17 10.73
CA THR A 67 1.26 16.10 10.22
C THR A 67 1.79 15.82 9.77
N THR A 68 2.13 15.73 9.86
CA THR A 68 2.53 15.57 9.27
C THR A 68 2.82 15.16 8.85
N ASP A 69 3.19 14.88 8.88
CA ASP A 69 3.27 14.68 8.32
C ASP A 69 3.31 14.65 8.01
N ALA A 70 3.65 14.45 8.25
CA ALA A 70 3.47 14.57 7.78
C ALA A 70 3.35 14.57 7.51
#